data_ddcf1ebf98e23758167543f533580ee0
#
_entry.id   ddcf1ebf98e23758167543f533580ee0
#
_cell.length_a   1.000
_cell.length_b   1.000
_cell.length_c   1.000
_cell.angle_alpha   90.00
_cell.angle_beta   90.00
_cell.angle_gamma   90.00
#
_symmetry.space_group_name_H-M   'P 1'
#
loop_
_entity.id
_entity.type
_entity.pdbx_description
1 polymer ?
#
loop_
_entity_poly.entity_id
_entity_poly.type
_entity_poly.pdbx_seq_one_letter_code
_entity_poly.pdbx_strand_id
1 'polypeptide(L)'
;MSEHSRSNFPKLHNAMWPGLVGKGSPGAEPCIDLDTMLDLTAKAEVDGIKFDGVDLFLFDPHISIDINDDGIKALADKIQSKGFAIGSVVAPVWPPTGGGSAMGSEEDRKKFVEQVRKACRIAKRLRDLGARPYGVVRIDSASGVEDWTKDAEASQRRIVETFNEACDVAESYGERLAAEGEICWGGMHSWKKMVDILERVNRPDTLGFQADMAHTLLYTLGFNAPEDAILPPDWDWSDPHRLDDALKTLTAALRPWTIDFHVAQNDATVKGSGTHDKTGHHCLPNDPNGKLTIAHHAGYWLHGQDGKLTKAFRHICWDGCMFPNAVMEKQETWNDILRAMISVRDAHGWREEHASIERNGAIEISAKRSVRARVPRKPAKAEAKAKAKAIRKPAPRKLAARRQAKSATRKPARGKKIAVRVRKPVKSKPKKKPAAKKSKASAKSKKTGKRKR
;
A
#
# COMPACT_ATOMS: atom_id res chain seq x y z
N MET A 1 37.57 17.49 15.50
CA MET A 1 36.14 17.31 15.25
C MET A 1 35.77 15.95 15.80
N SER A 2 35.05 15.89 16.92
CA SER A 2 34.66 14.63 17.56
C SER A 2 33.82 13.81 16.58
N GLU A 3 34.20 12.55 16.36
CA GLU A 3 33.35 11.53 15.73
C GLU A 3 32.07 11.43 16.56
N HIS A 4 31.10 12.28 16.29
CA HIS A 4 29.74 12.03 16.73
C HIS A 4 29.32 10.78 15.96
N SER A 5 29.35 9.64 16.64
CA SER A 5 28.93 8.36 16.10
C SER A 5 27.52 8.53 15.52
N ARG A 6 27.45 8.56 14.15
CA ARG A 6 26.20 8.72 13.40
C ARG A 6 25.23 7.62 13.78
N SER A 7 23.95 7.95 13.83
CA SER A 7 22.90 6.94 13.94
C SER A 7 23.03 5.91 12.82
N ASN A 8 22.90 4.63 13.12
CA ASN A 8 22.94 3.56 12.12
C ASN A 8 21.56 3.01 11.77
N PHE A 9 20.52 3.56 12.38
CA PHE A 9 19.12 3.31 12.12
C PHE A 9 18.34 4.61 11.98
N PRO A 10 17.23 4.59 11.24
CA PRO A 10 16.72 3.47 10.41
C PRO A 10 17.68 3.16 9.25
N LYS A 11 17.66 1.90 8.77
CA LYS A 11 18.28 1.51 7.51
C LYS A 11 17.55 2.20 6.35
N LEU A 12 18.30 2.65 5.35
CA LEU A 12 17.76 3.42 4.23
C LEU A 12 17.47 2.48 3.05
N HIS A 13 16.19 2.33 2.72
CA HIS A 13 15.75 1.48 1.63
C HIS A 13 15.21 2.30 0.45
N ASN A 14 15.24 1.69 -0.72
CA ASN A 14 14.61 2.19 -1.93
C ASN A 14 13.56 1.20 -2.43
N ALA A 15 12.42 1.71 -2.87
CA ALA A 15 11.35 0.89 -3.44
C ALA A 15 11.71 0.43 -4.86
N MET A 16 11.36 -0.82 -5.18
CA MET A 16 11.56 -1.36 -6.54
C MET A 16 10.32 -1.20 -7.43
N TRP A 17 9.13 -0.97 -6.86
CA TRP A 17 7.89 -0.82 -7.64
C TRP A 17 7.79 0.40 -8.56
N PRO A 18 8.53 1.53 -8.38
CA PRO A 18 8.50 2.60 -9.37
C PRO A 18 8.89 2.17 -10.79
N GLY A 19 9.65 1.07 -10.94
CA GLY A 19 9.93 0.47 -12.24
C GLY A 19 8.73 -0.21 -12.91
N LEU A 20 7.64 -0.47 -12.17
CA LEU A 20 6.46 -1.22 -12.60
C LEU A 20 5.19 -0.41 -12.61
N VAL A 21 4.93 0.33 -11.53
CA VAL A 21 3.65 1.00 -11.29
C VAL A 21 3.39 2.05 -12.35
N GLY A 22 2.21 1.97 -12.99
CA GLY A 22 1.84 2.86 -14.10
C GLY A 22 2.53 2.56 -15.43
N LYS A 23 3.31 1.47 -15.54
CA LYS A 23 4.11 1.10 -16.70
C LYS A 23 3.67 -0.22 -17.35
N GLY A 24 4.17 -0.51 -18.54
CA GLY A 24 3.99 -1.79 -19.23
C GLY A 24 2.62 -1.98 -19.90
N SER A 25 1.63 -1.13 -19.67
CA SER A 25 0.33 -1.20 -20.35
C SER A 25 0.35 -0.49 -21.72
N PRO A 26 -0.56 -0.80 -22.65
CA PRO A 26 -0.62 -0.11 -23.93
C PRO A 26 -0.75 1.42 -23.77
N GLY A 27 0.21 2.15 -24.28
CA GLY A 27 0.26 3.62 -24.20
C GLY A 27 1.00 4.19 -22.99
N ALA A 28 1.37 3.36 -22.02
CA ALA A 28 2.25 3.73 -20.91
C ALA A 28 3.73 3.52 -21.30
N GLU A 29 4.64 4.03 -20.46
CA GLU A 29 6.06 3.75 -20.57
C GLU A 29 6.37 2.25 -20.36
N PRO A 30 7.45 1.71 -20.92
CA PRO A 30 7.87 0.33 -20.62
C PRO A 30 8.27 0.19 -19.15
N CYS A 31 8.12 -1.03 -18.59
CA CYS A 31 8.68 -1.35 -17.30
C CYS A 31 10.20 -1.20 -17.32
N ILE A 32 10.79 -0.72 -16.23
CA ILE A 32 12.23 -0.83 -15.97
C ILE A 32 12.43 -2.14 -15.21
N ASP A 33 13.31 -3.00 -15.70
CA ASP A 33 13.53 -4.31 -15.09
C ASP A 33 14.18 -4.22 -13.70
N LEU A 34 14.02 -5.28 -12.91
CA LEU A 34 14.51 -5.33 -11.53
C LEU A 34 16.03 -5.16 -11.44
N ASP A 35 16.79 -5.73 -12.37
CA ASP A 35 18.25 -5.64 -12.34
C ASP A 35 18.73 -4.20 -12.57
N THR A 36 18.09 -3.48 -13.50
CA THR A 36 18.34 -2.06 -13.72
C THR A 36 18.00 -1.23 -12.48
N MET A 37 16.84 -1.48 -11.85
CA MET A 37 16.44 -0.79 -10.61
C MET A 37 17.45 -1.04 -9.47
N LEU A 38 17.88 -2.28 -9.31
CA LEU A 38 18.90 -2.64 -8.31
C LEU A 38 20.26 -1.99 -8.60
N ASP A 39 20.65 -1.92 -9.87
CA ASP A 39 21.91 -1.29 -10.27
C ASP A 39 21.95 0.21 -10.05
N LEU A 40 20.86 0.91 -10.37
CA LEU A 40 20.71 2.34 -10.10
C LEU A 40 20.76 2.62 -8.60
N THR A 41 20.07 1.80 -7.81
CA THR A 41 20.08 1.90 -6.33
C THR A 41 21.48 1.63 -5.76
N ALA A 42 22.18 0.61 -6.25
CA ALA A 42 23.54 0.25 -5.79
C ALA A 42 24.60 1.30 -6.11
N LYS A 43 24.41 2.05 -7.20
CA LYS A 43 25.30 3.15 -7.62
C LYS A 43 25.02 4.45 -6.86
N ALA A 44 23.87 4.58 -6.22
CA ALA A 44 23.54 5.78 -5.45
C ALA A 44 24.50 5.94 -4.27
N GLU A 45 25.14 7.11 -4.19
CA GLU A 45 26.09 7.41 -3.12
C GLU A 45 26.07 8.91 -2.81
N VAL A 46 26.05 9.23 -1.52
CA VAL A 46 26.14 10.60 -1.00
C VAL A 46 27.10 10.60 0.19
N ASP A 47 28.22 11.29 0.07
CA ASP A 47 29.24 11.39 1.12
C ASP A 47 29.70 10.03 1.68
N GLY A 48 29.86 9.03 0.78
CA GLY A 48 30.25 7.67 1.14
C GLY A 48 29.13 6.81 1.72
N ILE A 49 27.91 7.34 1.84
CA ILE A 49 26.72 6.62 2.31
C ILE A 49 25.96 6.07 1.10
N LYS A 50 25.47 4.85 1.20
CA LYS A 50 24.65 4.14 0.20
C LYS A 50 23.32 3.69 0.82
N PHE A 51 22.41 3.23 -0.03
CA PHE A 51 21.24 2.51 0.46
C PHE A 51 21.65 1.22 1.17
N ASP A 52 20.98 0.90 2.27
CA ASP A 52 21.19 -0.33 3.03
C ASP A 52 20.37 -1.50 2.46
N GLY A 53 19.32 -1.21 1.68
CA GLY A 53 18.43 -2.25 1.20
C GLY A 53 17.35 -1.76 0.23
N VAL A 54 16.44 -2.67 -0.07
CA VAL A 54 15.32 -2.45 -1.00
C VAL A 54 14.03 -3.07 -0.47
N ASP A 55 12.90 -2.47 -0.84
CA ASP A 55 11.58 -3.02 -0.63
C ASP A 55 11.01 -3.52 -1.96
N LEU A 56 10.29 -4.64 -1.95
CA LEU A 56 9.95 -5.40 -3.13
C LEU A 56 8.45 -5.38 -3.41
N PHE A 57 8.11 -5.41 -4.69
CA PHE A 57 6.76 -5.68 -5.16
C PHE A 57 6.71 -7.07 -5.80
N LEU A 58 5.86 -7.94 -5.25
CA LEU A 58 5.73 -9.33 -5.72
C LEU A 58 4.84 -9.42 -6.96
N PHE A 59 5.29 -8.77 -8.02
CA PHE A 59 4.54 -8.61 -9.26
C PHE A 59 5.43 -8.72 -10.50
N ASP A 60 4.90 -9.40 -11.53
CA ASP A 60 5.59 -9.53 -12.82
C ASP A 60 5.73 -8.16 -13.54
N PRO A 61 6.82 -7.93 -14.26
CA PRO A 61 7.95 -8.84 -14.55
C PRO A 61 9.07 -8.85 -13.51
N HIS A 62 8.98 -8.13 -12.38
CA HIS A 62 10.04 -8.11 -11.40
C HIS A 62 10.14 -9.43 -10.62
N ILE A 63 9.05 -9.82 -9.97
CA ILE A 63 9.01 -11.00 -9.09
C ILE A 63 7.63 -11.64 -9.21
N SER A 64 7.56 -12.83 -9.75
CA SER A 64 6.29 -13.56 -9.79
C SER A 64 5.82 -13.93 -8.39
N ILE A 65 4.55 -13.72 -8.10
CA ILE A 65 3.93 -14.15 -6.83
C ILE A 65 3.92 -15.71 -6.72
N ASP A 66 4.03 -16.41 -7.85
CA ASP A 66 4.08 -17.87 -7.92
C ASP A 66 5.51 -18.43 -7.96
N ILE A 67 6.51 -17.60 -7.68
CA ILE A 67 7.92 -17.98 -7.63
C ILE A 67 8.14 -19.17 -6.67
N ASN A 68 8.88 -20.17 -7.12
CA ASN A 68 9.24 -21.34 -6.30
C ASN A 68 10.42 -21.05 -5.36
N ASP A 69 10.77 -22.01 -4.52
CA ASP A 69 11.81 -21.83 -3.50
C ASP A 69 13.20 -21.63 -4.07
N ASP A 70 13.54 -22.25 -5.21
CA ASP A 70 14.81 -22.02 -5.91
C ASP A 70 14.86 -20.60 -6.49
N GLY A 71 13.76 -20.11 -7.06
CA GLY A 71 13.62 -18.74 -7.53
C GLY A 71 13.73 -17.72 -6.37
N ILE A 72 13.13 -17.99 -5.21
CA ILE A 72 13.27 -17.14 -4.02
C ILE A 72 14.73 -17.12 -3.55
N LYS A 73 15.42 -18.26 -3.57
CA LYS A 73 16.84 -18.32 -3.23
C LYS A 73 17.69 -17.49 -4.22
N ALA A 74 17.46 -17.66 -5.52
CA ALA A 74 18.16 -16.88 -6.55
C ALA A 74 17.92 -15.37 -6.41
N LEU A 75 16.68 -14.95 -6.06
CA LEU A 75 16.34 -13.57 -5.76
C LEU A 75 17.10 -13.04 -4.53
N ALA A 76 17.14 -13.83 -3.44
CA ALA A 76 17.90 -13.49 -2.23
C ALA A 76 19.37 -13.31 -2.53
N ASP A 77 20.00 -14.29 -3.23
CA ASP A 77 21.40 -14.25 -3.60
C ASP A 77 21.72 -13.03 -4.50
N LYS A 78 20.84 -12.72 -5.48
CA LYS A 78 20.95 -11.55 -6.34
C LYS A 78 21.00 -10.25 -5.55
N ILE A 79 20.05 -10.04 -4.65
CA ILE A 79 19.93 -8.79 -3.87
C ILE A 79 21.06 -8.66 -2.88
N GLN A 80 21.39 -9.74 -2.15
CA GLN A 80 22.51 -9.76 -1.21
C GLN A 80 23.88 -9.56 -1.90
N SER A 81 24.05 -10.05 -3.13
CA SER A 81 25.31 -9.83 -3.91
C SER A 81 25.57 -8.36 -4.23
N LYS A 82 24.51 -7.52 -4.21
CA LYS A 82 24.62 -6.06 -4.36
C LYS A 82 24.79 -5.32 -3.03
N GLY A 83 24.87 -6.06 -1.92
CA GLY A 83 25.04 -5.51 -0.58
C GLY A 83 23.73 -5.07 0.09
N PHE A 84 22.57 -5.47 -0.46
CA PHE A 84 21.27 -5.05 0.04
C PHE A 84 20.60 -6.07 0.96
N ALA A 85 19.95 -5.55 2.02
CA ALA A 85 18.91 -6.28 2.72
C ALA A 85 17.56 -6.11 2.00
N ILE A 86 16.64 -7.04 2.19
CA ILE A 86 15.24 -6.90 1.80
C ILE A 86 14.45 -6.43 3.01
N GLY A 87 13.60 -5.43 2.82
CA GLY A 87 12.68 -4.92 3.83
C GLY A 87 11.27 -5.44 3.64
N SER A 88 10.33 -4.51 3.47
CA SER A 88 8.91 -4.86 3.25
C SER A 88 8.66 -5.41 1.85
N VAL A 89 7.63 -6.25 1.74
CA VAL A 89 7.18 -6.81 0.47
C VAL A 89 5.71 -6.50 0.25
N VAL A 90 5.35 -6.07 -0.96
CA VAL A 90 3.97 -5.75 -1.33
C VAL A 90 3.30 -7.00 -1.89
N ALA A 91 2.18 -7.39 -1.27
CA ALA A 91 1.34 -8.47 -1.78
C ALA A 91 0.47 -7.96 -2.94
N PRO A 92 0.48 -8.62 -4.11
CA PRO A 92 -0.29 -8.20 -5.28
C PRO A 92 -1.75 -8.66 -5.14
N VAL A 93 -2.51 -8.01 -4.27
CA VAL A 93 -3.86 -8.44 -3.88
C VAL A 93 -4.95 -8.10 -4.91
N TRP A 94 -4.64 -7.31 -5.95
CA TRP A 94 -5.60 -6.77 -6.92
C TRP A 94 -6.04 -7.77 -7.98
N PRO A 95 -7.25 -7.63 -8.56
CA PRO A 95 -7.75 -8.52 -9.62
C PRO A 95 -6.81 -8.70 -10.82
N PRO A 96 -6.17 -7.63 -11.38
CA PRO A 96 -5.28 -7.80 -12.53
C PRO A 96 -4.06 -8.67 -12.27
N THR A 97 -3.70 -8.90 -11.01
CA THR A 97 -2.56 -9.72 -10.60
C THR A 97 -2.94 -11.16 -10.20
N GLY A 98 -4.18 -11.54 -10.42
CA GLY A 98 -4.74 -12.82 -9.96
C GLY A 98 -5.30 -12.79 -8.54
N GLY A 99 -5.28 -11.62 -7.90
CA GLY A 99 -5.93 -11.37 -6.62
C GLY A 99 -7.43 -11.10 -6.73
N GLY A 100 -7.98 -10.48 -5.72
CA GLY A 100 -9.40 -10.16 -5.64
C GLY A 100 -9.63 -8.81 -4.96
N SER A 101 -10.60 -8.76 -4.07
CA SER A 101 -11.00 -7.57 -3.33
C SER A 101 -11.32 -7.93 -1.89
N ALA A 102 -10.84 -7.13 -0.94
CA ALA A 102 -11.16 -7.36 0.48
C ALA A 102 -12.65 -7.14 0.80
N MET A 103 -13.38 -6.39 -0.03
CA MET A 103 -14.82 -6.15 0.16
C MET A 103 -15.70 -6.77 -0.93
N GLY A 104 -15.12 -7.53 -1.86
CA GLY A 104 -15.80 -8.15 -2.99
C GLY A 104 -16.68 -9.34 -2.61
N SER A 105 -16.97 -10.17 -3.61
CA SER A 105 -17.63 -11.46 -3.40
C SER A 105 -16.80 -12.38 -2.51
N GLU A 106 -17.40 -13.46 -2.02
CA GLU A 106 -16.66 -14.48 -1.25
C GLU A 106 -15.47 -15.04 -2.06
N GLU A 107 -15.63 -15.24 -3.37
CA GLU A 107 -14.56 -15.68 -4.26
C GLU A 107 -13.43 -14.63 -4.35
N ASP A 108 -13.76 -13.36 -4.51
CA ASP A 108 -12.75 -12.27 -4.55
C ASP A 108 -11.99 -12.17 -3.23
N ARG A 109 -12.68 -12.29 -2.10
CA ARG A 109 -12.05 -12.28 -0.78
C ARG A 109 -11.12 -13.48 -0.58
N LYS A 110 -11.50 -14.69 -1.05
CA LYS A 110 -10.62 -15.87 -1.03
C LYS A 110 -9.38 -15.66 -1.89
N LYS A 111 -9.51 -15.08 -3.08
CA LYS A 111 -8.35 -14.73 -3.93
C LYS A 111 -7.44 -13.72 -3.25
N PHE A 112 -8.00 -12.72 -2.59
CA PHE A 112 -7.24 -11.76 -1.80
C PHE A 112 -6.40 -12.45 -0.73
N VAL A 113 -7.02 -13.29 0.11
CA VAL A 113 -6.34 -14.02 1.20
C VAL A 113 -5.29 -14.98 0.64
N GLU A 114 -5.52 -15.58 -0.53
CA GLU A 114 -4.54 -16.48 -1.16
C GLU A 114 -3.30 -15.70 -1.65
N GLN A 115 -3.45 -14.48 -2.17
CA GLN A 115 -2.28 -13.66 -2.51
C GLN A 115 -1.48 -13.25 -1.26
N VAL A 116 -2.17 -12.93 -0.16
CA VAL A 116 -1.50 -12.69 1.12
C VAL A 116 -0.73 -13.93 1.58
N ARG A 117 -1.31 -15.13 1.43
CA ARG A 117 -0.64 -16.40 1.78
C ARG A 117 0.65 -16.61 0.99
N LYS A 118 0.59 -16.40 -0.33
CA LYS A 118 1.76 -16.52 -1.21
C LYS A 118 2.84 -15.49 -0.85
N ALA A 119 2.44 -14.23 -0.59
CA ALA A 119 3.37 -13.18 -0.18
C ALA A 119 4.03 -13.51 1.17
N CYS A 120 3.27 -13.97 2.16
CA CYS A 120 3.81 -14.39 3.46
C CYS A 120 4.77 -15.60 3.33
N ARG A 121 4.48 -16.57 2.44
CA ARG A 121 5.40 -17.66 2.13
C ARG A 121 6.74 -17.15 1.59
N ILE A 122 6.70 -16.22 0.63
CA ILE A 122 7.90 -15.62 0.05
C ILE A 122 8.66 -14.82 1.12
N ALA A 123 7.97 -13.98 1.86
CA ALA A 123 8.55 -13.17 2.94
C ALA A 123 9.25 -14.03 3.99
N LYS A 124 8.59 -15.09 4.46
CA LYS A 124 9.18 -16.06 5.40
C LYS A 124 10.42 -16.73 4.81
N ARG A 125 10.35 -17.19 3.55
CA ARG A 125 11.49 -17.87 2.93
C ARG A 125 12.70 -16.93 2.78
N LEU A 126 12.49 -15.68 2.40
CA LEU A 126 13.54 -14.66 2.35
C LEU A 126 14.16 -14.41 3.74
N ARG A 127 13.33 -14.41 4.80
CA ARG A 127 13.82 -14.32 6.18
C ARG A 127 14.62 -15.55 6.60
N ASP A 128 14.15 -16.74 6.30
CA ASP A 128 14.84 -18.01 6.61
C ASP A 128 16.20 -18.09 5.90
N LEU A 129 16.36 -17.45 4.73
CA LEU A 129 17.62 -17.31 4.00
C LEU A 129 18.52 -16.18 4.53
N GLY A 130 18.09 -15.42 5.53
CA GLY A 130 18.83 -14.29 6.09
C GLY A 130 18.87 -13.05 5.20
N ALA A 131 18.11 -13.04 4.09
CA ALA A 131 18.06 -11.90 3.17
C ALA A 131 17.09 -10.80 3.63
N ARG A 132 16.09 -11.14 4.47
CA ARG A 132 15.06 -10.23 4.97
C ARG A 132 15.07 -10.20 6.50
N PRO A 133 15.90 -9.36 7.13
CA PRO A 133 16.04 -9.31 8.59
C PRO A 133 14.90 -8.56 9.31
N TYR A 134 14.09 -7.79 8.58
CA TYR A 134 12.98 -6.96 9.06
C TYR A 134 11.95 -6.72 7.95
N GLY A 135 10.98 -5.85 8.20
CA GLY A 135 9.92 -5.50 7.25
C GLY A 135 8.62 -6.26 7.49
N VAL A 136 7.62 -5.92 6.73
CA VAL A 136 6.24 -6.40 6.80
C VAL A 136 5.76 -6.89 5.43
N VAL A 137 4.55 -7.48 5.39
CA VAL A 137 3.82 -7.71 4.14
C VAL A 137 2.78 -6.61 3.99
N ARG A 138 2.93 -5.74 2.98
CA ARG A 138 2.01 -4.64 2.71
C ARG A 138 0.78 -5.15 1.98
N ILE A 139 -0.39 -4.61 2.34
CA ILE A 139 -1.70 -4.86 1.72
C ILE A 139 -2.50 -3.56 1.62
N ASP A 140 -3.56 -3.55 0.79
CA ASP A 140 -4.63 -2.55 0.76
C ASP A 140 -6.00 -3.24 0.61
N SER A 141 -7.09 -2.50 0.37
CA SER A 141 -8.42 -3.11 0.21
C SER A 141 -8.70 -3.72 -1.17
N ALA A 142 -7.85 -3.43 -2.14
CA ALA A 142 -7.96 -3.86 -3.53
C ALA A 142 -9.29 -3.47 -4.22
N SER A 143 -9.92 -2.38 -3.79
CA SER A 143 -11.22 -1.92 -4.31
C SER A 143 -11.33 -0.41 -4.26
N GLY A 144 -12.00 0.16 -5.28
CA GLY A 144 -12.18 1.60 -5.39
C GLY A 144 -13.19 2.18 -4.40
N VAL A 145 -13.11 3.49 -4.20
CA VAL A 145 -14.05 4.26 -3.35
C VAL A 145 -15.47 4.18 -3.89
N GLU A 146 -15.66 4.20 -5.22
CA GLU A 146 -16.99 4.08 -5.85
C GLU A 146 -17.68 2.76 -5.49
N ASP A 147 -16.95 1.65 -5.43
CA ASP A 147 -17.51 0.36 -5.04
C ASP A 147 -17.83 0.33 -3.55
N TRP A 148 -16.98 0.93 -2.72
CA TRP A 148 -17.21 1.04 -1.28
C TRP A 148 -18.47 1.86 -0.96
N THR A 149 -18.72 2.96 -1.65
CA THR A 149 -19.87 3.85 -1.40
C THR A 149 -21.22 3.25 -1.77
N LYS A 150 -21.28 2.18 -2.57
CA LYS A 150 -22.54 1.50 -2.91
C LYS A 150 -23.24 0.90 -1.69
N ASP A 151 -22.46 0.39 -0.75
CA ASP A 151 -22.91 -0.11 0.56
C ASP A 151 -21.73 -0.05 1.54
N ALA A 152 -21.48 1.14 2.08
CA ALA A 152 -20.30 1.43 2.90
C ALA A 152 -20.20 0.52 4.13
N GLU A 153 -21.33 0.28 4.82
CA GLU A 153 -21.32 -0.54 6.04
C GLU A 153 -21.06 -2.02 5.73
N ALA A 154 -21.67 -2.58 4.68
CA ALA A 154 -21.39 -3.94 4.27
C ALA A 154 -19.96 -4.10 3.73
N SER A 155 -19.48 -3.12 2.97
CA SER A 155 -18.10 -3.10 2.46
C SER A 155 -17.10 -3.06 3.62
N GLN A 156 -17.34 -2.21 4.61
CA GLN A 156 -16.50 -2.12 5.80
C GLN A 156 -16.46 -3.44 6.58
N ARG A 157 -17.63 -4.09 6.80
CA ARG A 157 -17.66 -5.41 7.45
C ARG A 157 -16.83 -6.44 6.69
N ARG A 158 -16.98 -6.52 5.35
CA ARG A 158 -16.24 -7.49 4.53
C ARG A 158 -14.75 -7.25 4.59
N ILE A 159 -14.29 -5.98 4.55
CA ILE A 159 -12.86 -5.66 4.72
C ILE A 159 -12.36 -6.19 6.06
N VAL A 160 -13.09 -5.93 7.15
CA VAL A 160 -12.72 -6.38 8.50
C VAL A 160 -12.66 -7.91 8.58
N GLU A 161 -13.63 -8.62 8.02
CA GLU A 161 -13.65 -10.09 7.94
C GLU A 161 -12.44 -10.61 7.15
N THR A 162 -12.20 -10.06 5.95
CA THR A 162 -11.10 -10.47 5.08
C THR A 162 -9.74 -10.19 5.70
N PHE A 163 -9.57 -9.04 6.35
CA PHE A 163 -8.32 -8.71 7.04
C PHE A 163 -8.08 -9.60 8.26
N ASN A 164 -9.13 -10.04 8.96
CA ASN A 164 -8.96 -11.04 10.01
C ASN A 164 -8.48 -12.38 9.47
N GLU A 165 -9.06 -12.87 8.36
CA GLU A 165 -8.58 -14.09 7.68
C GLU A 165 -7.13 -13.93 7.18
N ALA A 166 -6.79 -12.77 6.63
CA ALA A 166 -5.42 -12.45 6.22
C ALA A 166 -4.45 -12.41 7.41
N CYS A 167 -4.88 -11.91 8.56
CA CYS A 167 -4.08 -11.95 9.79
C CYS A 167 -3.80 -13.37 10.27
N ASP A 168 -4.81 -14.26 10.23
CA ASP A 168 -4.60 -15.69 10.58
C ASP A 168 -3.54 -16.32 9.68
N VAL A 169 -3.57 -15.99 8.38
CA VAL A 169 -2.54 -16.41 7.44
C VAL A 169 -1.18 -15.85 7.82
N ALA A 170 -1.06 -14.54 8.03
CA ALA A 170 0.21 -13.89 8.34
C ALA A 170 0.84 -14.47 9.62
N GLU A 171 0.05 -14.65 10.69
CA GLU A 171 0.50 -15.26 11.94
C GLU A 171 1.05 -16.67 11.72
N SER A 172 0.44 -17.47 10.86
CA SER A 172 0.91 -18.82 10.56
C SER A 172 2.31 -18.86 9.91
N TYR A 173 2.73 -17.75 9.29
CA TYR A 173 4.07 -17.57 8.73
C TYR A 173 5.01 -16.76 9.64
N GLY A 174 4.50 -16.24 10.77
CA GLY A 174 5.23 -15.33 11.65
C GLY A 174 5.49 -13.97 10.98
N GLU A 175 4.56 -13.53 10.13
CA GLU A 175 4.60 -12.23 9.44
C GLU A 175 3.61 -11.26 10.05
N ARG A 176 3.82 -9.97 9.77
CA ARG A 176 2.90 -8.88 10.08
C ARG A 176 2.41 -8.25 8.79
N LEU A 177 1.16 -7.77 8.82
CA LEU A 177 0.55 -7.05 7.71
C LEU A 177 0.55 -5.55 7.99
N ALA A 178 0.93 -4.75 7.01
CA ALA A 178 0.77 -3.31 7.03
C ALA A 178 -0.27 -2.90 5.99
N ALA A 179 -1.37 -2.30 6.44
CA ALA A 179 -2.40 -1.77 5.55
C ALA A 179 -2.00 -0.37 5.12
N GLU A 180 -1.75 -0.17 3.83
CA GLU A 180 -1.48 1.14 3.26
C GLU A 180 -2.76 1.81 2.83
N GLY A 181 -3.02 2.96 3.46
CA GLY A 181 -4.16 3.76 3.13
C GLY A 181 -3.84 4.82 2.09
N GLU A 182 -4.52 4.72 0.94
CA GLU A 182 -4.46 5.70 -0.13
C GLU A 182 -5.86 6.24 -0.42
N ILE A 183 -5.96 7.47 -0.89
CA ILE A 183 -7.27 8.11 -1.17
C ILE A 183 -8.13 7.37 -2.21
N CYS A 184 -7.56 6.45 -2.97
CA CYS A 184 -8.26 5.65 -3.97
C CYS A 184 -8.84 4.34 -3.43
N TRP A 185 -8.40 3.84 -2.26
CA TRP A 185 -8.82 2.55 -1.74
C TRP A 185 -10.06 2.66 -0.85
N GLY A 186 -11.14 2.04 -1.29
CA GLY A 186 -12.43 2.02 -0.55
C GLY A 186 -12.26 1.49 0.87
N GLY A 187 -12.84 2.20 1.85
CA GLY A 187 -12.71 1.91 3.28
C GLY A 187 -11.40 2.37 3.91
N MET A 188 -10.39 2.70 3.10
CA MET A 188 -9.06 3.15 3.54
C MET A 188 -8.71 4.56 3.03
N HIS A 189 -9.65 5.25 2.41
CA HIS A 189 -9.45 6.51 1.67
C HIS A 189 -9.39 7.76 2.55
N SER A 190 -9.46 7.62 3.87
CA SER A 190 -9.19 8.69 4.83
C SER A 190 -8.57 8.16 6.11
N TRP A 191 -7.94 9.05 6.87
CA TRP A 191 -7.33 8.70 8.16
C TRP A 191 -8.32 8.15 9.18
N LYS A 192 -9.57 8.65 9.22
CA LYS A 192 -10.59 8.13 10.15
C LYS A 192 -11.08 6.75 9.76
N LYS A 193 -11.26 6.52 8.43
CA LYS A 193 -11.65 5.19 7.94
C LYS A 193 -10.55 4.16 8.17
N MET A 194 -9.28 4.55 8.03
CA MET A 194 -8.15 3.69 8.41
C MET A 194 -8.19 3.32 9.88
N VAL A 195 -8.36 4.29 10.78
CA VAL A 195 -8.46 4.02 12.22
C VAL A 195 -9.63 3.08 12.51
N ASP A 196 -10.80 3.30 11.89
CA ASP A 196 -11.99 2.45 12.07
C ASP A 196 -11.72 0.99 11.66
N ILE A 197 -11.06 0.76 10.50
CA ILE A 197 -10.66 -0.61 10.10
C ILE A 197 -9.72 -1.23 11.13
N LEU A 198 -8.67 -0.54 11.52
CA LEU A 198 -7.67 -1.07 12.43
C LEU A 198 -8.27 -1.40 13.82
N GLU A 199 -9.19 -0.54 14.30
CA GLU A 199 -9.91 -0.76 15.55
C GLU A 199 -10.89 -1.93 15.48
N ARG A 200 -11.62 -2.09 14.37
CA ARG A 200 -12.58 -3.18 14.17
C ARG A 200 -11.88 -4.54 13.99
N VAL A 201 -10.78 -4.59 13.25
CA VAL A 201 -9.96 -5.81 13.14
C VAL A 201 -9.34 -6.15 14.50
N ASN A 202 -8.87 -5.15 15.24
CA ASN A 202 -8.37 -5.27 16.61
C ASN A 202 -7.29 -6.35 16.82
N ARG A 203 -6.33 -6.41 15.89
CA ARG A 203 -5.16 -7.34 15.96
C ARG A 203 -3.85 -6.55 15.82
N PRO A 204 -3.51 -5.65 16.77
CA PRO A 204 -2.38 -4.73 16.64
C PRO A 204 -1.01 -5.42 16.59
N ASP A 205 -0.90 -6.66 17.06
CA ASP A 205 0.34 -7.44 16.98
C ASP A 205 0.59 -7.97 15.55
N THR A 206 -0.46 -8.08 14.72
CA THR A 206 -0.39 -8.66 13.38
C THR A 206 -0.68 -7.63 12.29
N LEU A 207 -1.71 -6.78 12.47
CA LEU A 207 -2.11 -5.76 11.51
C LEU A 207 -1.78 -4.37 12.05
N GLY A 208 -1.04 -3.61 11.27
CA GLY A 208 -0.78 -2.19 11.52
C GLY A 208 -0.99 -1.34 10.28
N PHE A 209 -0.61 -0.08 10.40
CA PHE A 209 -0.68 0.93 9.36
C PHE A 209 0.68 1.04 8.64
N GLN A 210 0.64 1.07 7.31
CA GLN A 210 1.72 1.56 6.47
C GLN A 210 1.57 3.07 6.36
N ALA A 211 2.48 3.80 6.97
CA ALA A 211 2.50 5.25 6.82
C ALA A 211 3.32 5.63 5.58
N ASP A 212 2.66 6.26 4.63
CA ASP A 212 3.32 6.96 3.52
C ASP A 212 3.06 8.47 3.62
N MET A 213 4.13 9.26 3.53
CA MET A 213 4.04 10.72 3.70
C MET A 213 3.23 11.38 2.60
N ALA A 214 3.30 10.88 1.36
CA ALA A 214 2.57 11.43 0.22
C ALA A 214 1.06 11.17 0.33
N HIS A 215 0.68 9.94 0.65
CA HIS A 215 -0.73 9.58 0.80
C HIS A 215 -1.38 10.26 2.01
N THR A 216 -0.66 10.33 3.12
CA THR A 216 -1.17 10.94 4.33
C THR A 216 -1.29 12.47 4.25
N LEU A 217 -0.48 13.14 3.42
CA LEU A 217 -0.71 14.54 3.07
C LEU A 217 -2.10 14.73 2.45
N LEU A 218 -2.49 13.86 1.51
CA LEU A 218 -3.78 13.96 0.83
C LEU A 218 -4.96 13.68 1.75
N TYR A 219 -4.78 12.90 2.81
CA TYR A 219 -5.79 12.71 3.85
C TYR A 219 -6.10 14.02 4.58
N THR A 220 -5.10 14.91 4.77
CA THR A 220 -5.34 16.20 5.40
C THR A 220 -6.27 17.10 4.58
N LEU A 221 -6.27 16.91 3.25
CA LEU A 221 -7.07 17.68 2.29
C LEU A 221 -8.48 17.09 2.07
N GLY A 222 -8.76 15.90 2.58
CA GLY A 222 -10.07 15.25 2.46
C GLY A 222 -10.45 14.80 1.05
N PHE A 223 -9.48 14.47 0.19
CA PHE A 223 -9.78 13.87 -1.10
C PHE A 223 -10.61 12.59 -0.90
N ASN A 224 -11.73 12.47 -1.65
CA ASN A 224 -12.71 11.39 -1.56
C ASN A 224 -13.40 11.21 -0.19
N ALA A 225 -13.07 12.03 0.81
CA ALA A 225 -13.68 12.05 2.14
C ALA A 225 -13.66 13.48 2.74
N PRO A 226 -14.40 14.43 2.15
CA PRO A 226 -14.38 15.83 2.61
C PRO A 226 -14.83 16.00 4.06
N GLU A 227 -15.63 15.07 4.57
CA GLU A 227 -16.04 15.03 5.98
C GLU A 227 -14.90 14.76 6.96
N ASP A 228 -13.77 14.22 6.47
CA ASP A 228 -12.59 13.88 7.25
C ASP A 228 -11.43 14.86 7.01
N ALA A 229 -11.63 15.90 6.20
CA ALA A 229 -10.64 16.94 5.95
C ALA A 229 -10.22 17.65 7.24
N ILE A 230 -8.91 17.93 7.37
CA ILE A 230 -8.35 18.72 8.47
C ILE A 230 -8.05 20.13 7.98
N LEU A 231 -7.59 20.26 6.74
CA LEU A 231 -7.37 21.52 6.06
C LEU A 231 -8.61 21.89 5.25
N PRO A 232 -9.05 23.17 5.25
CA PRO A 232 -10.17 23.59 4.41
C PRO A 232 -9.76 23.53 2.92
N PRO A 233 -10.73 23.33 2.00
CA PRO A 233 -10.44 23.18 0.58
C PRO A 233 -9.74 24.41 -0.06
N ASP A 234 -9.91 25.58 0.55
CA ASP A 234 -9.42 26.87 0.09
C ASP A 234 -8.29 27.45 0.96
N TRP A 235 -7.63 26.60 1.78
CA TRP A 235 -6.55 27.10 2.63
C TRP A 235 -5.33 27.54 1.81
N ASP A 236 -4.63 28.52 2.36
CA ASP A 236 -3.46 29.09 1.72
C ASP A 236 -2.19 28.27 2.04
N TRP A 237 -1.57 27.71 1.02
CA TRP A 237 -0.30 26.96 1.15
C TRP A 237 0.88 27.79 1.64
N SER A 238 0.73 29.13 1.70
CA SER A 238 1.76 29.99 2.28
C SER A 238 1.82 29.94 3.82
N ASP A 239 0.80 29.34 4.47
CA ASP A 239 0.78 29.15 5.94
C ASP A 239 1.30 27.76 6.32
N PRO A 240 2.60 27.56 6.57
CA PRO A 240 3.17 26.28 6.93
C PRO A 240 2.68 25.78 8.30
N HIS A 241 2.28 26.66 9.21
CA HIS A 241 1.85 26.27 10.56
C HIS A 241 0.54 25.46 10.52
N ARG A 242 -0.36 25.80 9.63
CA ARG A 242 -1.61 25.02 9.46
C ARG A 242 -1.36 23.61 8.90
N LEU A 243 -0.41 23.48 7.98
CA LEU A 243 0.01 22.17 7.49
C LEU A 243 0.63 21.33 8.62
N ASP A 244 1.54 21.94 9.38
CA ASP A 244 2.15 21.28 10.54
C ASP A 244 1.09 20.79 11.53
N ASP A 245 0.12 21.60 11.89
CA ASP A 245 -0.92 21.24 12.85
C ASP A 245 -1.85 20.13 12.29
N ALA A 246 -2.16 20.18 10.98
CA ALA A 246 -2.93 19.14 10.33
C ALA A 246 -2.17 17.79 10.33
N LEU A 247 -0.89 17.81 9.96
CA LEU A 247 -0.04 16.61 9.97
C LEU A 247 0.17 16.07 11.39
N LYS A 248 0.37 16.93 12.40
CA LYS A 248 0.43 16.52 13.82
C LYS A 248 -0.85 15.84 14.29
N THR A 249 -2.01 16.39 13.90
CA THR A 249 -3.32 15.83 14.23
C THR A 249 -3.48 14.43 13.62
N LEU A 250 -3.23 14.30 12.32
CA LEU A 250 -3.32 13.04 11.60
C LEU A 250 -2.34 12.00 12.13
N THR A 251 -1.06 12.37 12.29
CA THR A 251 -0.04 11.44 12.77
C THR A 251 -0.28 11.01 14.21
N ALA A 252 -0.83 11.86 15.07
CA ALA A 252 -1.20 11.48 16.42
C ALA A 252 -2.26 10.37 16.45
N ALA A 253 -3.18 10.34 15.48
CA ALA A 253 -4.20 9.30 15.37
C ALA A 253 -3.65 7.98 14.79
N LEU A 254 -2.80 8.05 13.77
CA LEU A 254 -2.33 6.88 13.02
C LEU A 254 -1.01 6.29 13.57
N ARG A 255 -0.12 7.11 14.15
CA ARG A 255 1.18 6.67 14.67
C ARG A 255 1.10 5.48 15.64
N PRO A 256 0.12 5.35 16.54
CA PRO A 256 0.02 4.16 17.40
C PRO A 256 -0.10 2.85 16.65
N TRP A 257 -0.70 2.91 15.45
CA TRP A 257 -0.90 1.77 14.56
C TRP A 257 0.24 1.54 13.55
N THR A 258 1.08 2.54 13.34
CA THR A 258 2.11 2.51 12.30
C THR A 258 3.18 1.49 12.64
N ILE A 259 3.44 0.58 11.69
CA ILE A 259 4.45 -0.49 11.79
C ILE A 259 5.45 -0.50 10.65
N ASP A 260 5.19 0.31 9.62
CA ASP A 260 6.09 0.51 8.47
C ASP A 260 5.99 1.96 7.99
N PHE A 261 7.06 2.50 7.40
CA PHE A 261 7.13 3.92 7.09
C PHE A 261 7.83 4.21 5.77
N HIS A 262 7.09 4.85 4.87
CA HIS A 262 7.61 5.38 3.61
C HIS A 262 7.83 6.89 3.70
N VAL A 263 9.02 7.29 3.30
CA VAL A 263 9.38 8.70 3.05
C VAL A 263 9.04 9.02 1.61
N ALA A 264 8.28 10.07 1.40
CA ALA A 264 7.86 10.49 0.07
C ALA A 264 7.64 12.00 0.02
N GLN A 265 7.58 12.56 -1.19
CA GLN A 265 7.20 13.94 -1.47
C GLN A 265 5.94 13.96 -2.33
N ASN A 266 5.09 14.96 -2.15
CA ASN A 266 3.86 15.13 -2.91
C ASN A 266 3.59 16.62 -3.17
N ASP A 267 3.07 16.96 -4.35
CA ASP A 267 2.68 18.33 -4.72
C ASP A 267 1.20 18.65 -4.45
N ALA A 268 0.48 17.75 -3.78
CA ALA A 268 -0.94 17.82 -3.48
C ALA A 268 -1.85 17.78 -4.73
N THR A 269 -1.35 17.39 -5.90
CA THR A 269 -2.19 17.21 -7.09
C THR A 269 -2.64 15.76 -7.22
N VAL A 270 -3.91 15.59 -7.59
CA VAL A 270 -4.50 14.30 -7.92
C VAL A 270 -4.97 14.37 -9.37
N LYS A 271 -4.46 13.50 -10.23
CA LYS A 271 -4.73 13.50 -11.66
C LYS A 271 -5.22 12.15 -12.13
N GLY A 272 -5.95 12.14 -13.25
CA GLY A 272 -6.30 10.93 -13.95
C GLY A 272 -7.44 10.12 -13.35
N SER A 273 -7.71 8.98 -13.99
CA SER A 273 -8.81 8.07 -13.65
C SER A 273 -8.34 6.68 -13.21
N GLY A 274 -7.06 6.36 -13.39
CA GLY A 274 -6.44 5.12 -12.93
C GLY A 274 -6.23 5.13 -11.42
N THR A 275 -6.04 3.94 -10.83
CA THR A 275 -5.81 3.82 -9.39
C THR A 275 -4.60 4.65 -8.95
N HIS A 276 -3.49 4.53 -9.66
CA HIS A 276 -2.25 5.23 -9.31
C HIS A 276 -2.30 6.74 -9.57
N ASP A 277 -2.95 7.16 -10.66
CA ASP A 277 -3.17 8.59 -10.92
C ASP A 277 -4.09 9.25 -9.87
N LYS A 278 -4.89 8.44 -9.17
CA LYS A 278 -5.78 8.89 -8.09
C LYS A 278 -5.12 8.89 -6.71
N THR A 279 -3.90 8.39 -6.57
CA THR A 279 -3.19 8.33 -5.26
C THR A 279 -2.45 9.62 -4.94
N GLY A 280 -2.41 10.56 -5.86
CA GLY A 280 -1.63 11.80 -5.77
C GLY A 280 -0.25 11.70 -6.41
N HIS A 281 0.24 12.84 -6.83
CA HIS A 281 1.48 12.91 -7.58
C HIS A 281 2.70 12.87 -6.65
N HIS A 282 3.38 11.75 -6.61
CA HIS A 282 4.69 11.65 -5.96
C HIS A 282 5.72 12.47 -6.73
N CYS A 283 6.48 13.28 -6.01
CA CYS A 283 7.48 14.18 -6.58
C CYS A 283 8.89 13.77 -6.17
N LEU A 284 9.89 14.32 -6.87
CA LEU A 284 11.28 14.28 -6.41
C LEU A 284 11.41 14.99 -5.04
N PRO A 285 12.40 14.59 -4.22
CA PRO A 285 12.59 15.21 -2.90
C PRO A 285 12.76 16.73 -2.93
N ASN A 286 13.37 17.24 -4.01
CA ASN A 286 13.69 18.64 -4.24
C ASN A 286 12.74 19.32 -5.23
N ASP A 287 11.57 18.73 -5.52
CA ASP A 287 10.57 19.34 -6.40
C ASP A 287 10.10 20.67 -5.80
N PRO A 288 10.16 21.78 -6.57
CA PRO A 288 9.75 23.10 -6.07
C PRO A 288 8.25 23.20 -5.74
N ASN A 289 7.42 22.29 -6.25
CA ASN A 289 6.00 22.22 -5.95
C ASN A 289 5.69 21.29 -4.77
N GLY A 290 6.68 20.52 -4.30
CA GLY A 290 6.54 19.60 -3.17
C GLY A 290 6.08 20.34 -1.91
N LYS A 291 5.13 19.73 -1.20
CA LYS A 291 4.47 20.37 -0.03
C LYS A 291 5.10 19.98 1.30
N LEU A 292 5.94 18.95 1.30
CA LEU A 292 6.51 18.40 2.53
C LEU A 292 7.95 18.90 2.75
N THR A 293 8.23 19.39 3.94
CA THR A 293 9.60 19.52 4.46
C THR A 293 10.01 18.16 5.02
N ILE A 294 10.59 17.31 4.16
CA ILE A 294 10.71 15.86 4.36
C ILE A 294 11.22 15.47 5.74
N ALA A 295 12.42 15.92 6.12
CA ALA A 295 12.98 15.56 7.42
C ALA A 295 12.12 16.05 8.60
N HIS A 296 11.59 17.28 8.52
CA HIS A 296 10.72 17.84 9.55
C HIS A 296 9.43 17.05 9.73
N HIS A 297 8.69 16.82 8.63
CA HIS A 297 7.41 16.13 8.69
C HIS A 297 7.54 14.63 8.97
N ALA A 298 8.64 14.00 8.57
CA ALA A 298 8.96 12.62 8.98
C ALA A 298 9.04 12.49 10.51
N GLY A 299 9.52 13.52 11.19
CA GLY A 299 9.60 13.55 12.64
C GLY A 299 8.26 13.32 13.34
N TYR A 300 7.13 13.74 12.75
CA TYR A 300 5.80 13.53 13.33
C TYR A 300 5.37 12.05 13.39
N TRP A 301 5.92 11.21 12.52
CA TRP A 301 5.70 9.76 12.55
C TRP A 301 6.59 9.05 13.57
N LEU A 302 7.78 9.57 13.82
CA LEU A 302 8.81 8.95 14.65
C LEU A 302 8.70 9.35 16.12
N HIS A 303 8.31 10.59 16.40
CA HIS A 303 8.27 11.15 17.74
C HIS A 303 6.83 11.37 18.23
N GLY A 304 6.63 11.22 19.54
CA GLY A 304 5.40 11.59 20.22
C GLY A 304 5.26 13.10 20.36
N GLN A 305 4.11 13.55 20.87
CA GLN A 305 3.86 14.97 21.13
C GLN A 305 4.83 15.57 22.18
N ASP A 306 5.42 14.74 23.02
CA ASP A 306 6.44 15.11 24.00
C ASP A 306 7.86 15.17 23.41
N GLY A 307 8.00 14.99 22.10
CA GLY A 307 9.27 14.99 21.38
C GLY A 307 10.11 13.73 21.57
N LYS A 308 9.63 12.73 22.29
CA LYS A 308 10.37 11.48 22.48
C LYS A 308 10.15 10.53 21.31
N LEU A 309 11.19 9.76 20.98
CA LEU A 309 11.10 8.69 20.00
C LEU A 309 10.08 7.64 20.44
N THR A 310 9.02 7.46 19.67
CA THR A 310 7.95 6.48 19.93
C THR A 310 7.94 5.33 18.94
N LYS A 311 8.62 5.50 17.81
CA LYS A 311 8.72 4.51 16.73
C LYS A 311 10.17 4.38 16.28
N ALA A 312 10.81 3.31 16.71
CA ALA A 312 12.18 2.95 16.31
C ALA A 312 12.12 1.99 15.11
N PHE A 313 11.75 2.52 13.94
CA PHE A 313 11.71 1.71 12.72
C PHE A 313 13.12 1.20 12.38
N ARG A 314 13.21 -0.11 12.05
CA ARG A 314 14.48 -0.69 11.62
C ARG A 314 14.89 -0.23 10.25
N HIS A 315 13.94 0.06 9.37
CA HIS A 315 14.19 0.69 8.07
C HIS A 315 13.10 1.70 7.76
N ILE A 316 13.39 2.56 6.83
CA ILE A 316 12.46 3.44 6.15
C ILE A 316 12.71 3.30 4.66
N CYS A 317 11.67 3.39 3.86
CA CYS A 317 11.78 3.23 2.41
C CYS A 317 11.36 4.53 1.71
N TRP A 318 12.04 4.86 0.60
CA TRP A 318 11.58 5.93 -0.29
C TRP A 318 10.53 5.39 -1.25
N ASP A 319 9.36 6.03 -1.29
CA ASP A 319 8.37 5.78 -2.33
C ASP A 319 8.41 6.87 -3.42
N GLY A 320 8.92 6.49 -4.60
CA GLY A 320 8.98 7.31 -5.80
C GLY A 320 7.99 6.86 -6.86
N CYS A 321 6.82 6.41 -6.47
CA CYS A 321 5.83 5.83 -7.36
C CYS A 321 5.51 6.76 -8.54
N MET A 322 5.49 6.17 -9.76
CA MET A 322 5.12 6.80 -11.02
C MET A 322 6.07 7.88 -11.58
N PHE A 323 7.32 7.90 -11.17
CA PHE A 323 8.29 8.74 -11.86
C PHE A 323 8.44 8.32 -13.33
N PRO A 324 8.55 9.29 -14.27
CA PRO A 324 8.85 8.98 -15.67
C PRO A 324 10.19 8.24 -15.81
N ASN A 325 10.31 7.29 -16.75
CA ASN A 325 11.54 6.55 -16.99
C ASN A 325 12.75 7.48 -17.22
N ALA A 326 12.55 8.56 -17.98
CA ALA A 326 13.59 9.55 -18.24
C ALA A 326 14.12 10.24 -16.95
N VAL A 327 13.38 10.23 -15.87
CA VAL A 327 13.81 10.71 -14.55
C VAL A 327 14.49 9.57 -13.79
N MET A 328 13.90 8.37 -13.81
CA MET A 328 14.38 7.21 -13.06
C MET A 328 15.72 6.65 -13.57
N GLU A 329 15.97 6.75 -14.87
CA GLU A 329 17.23 6.29 -15.49
C GLU A 329 18.44 7.20 -15.19
N LYS A 330 18.21 8.35 -14.54
CA LYS A 330 19.29 9.26 -14.12
C LYS A 330 19.82 8.89 -12.75
N GLN A 331 21.14 8.76 -12.64
CA GLN A 331 21.79 8.47 -11.36
C GLN A 331 21.55 9.59 -10.31
N GLU A 332 21.47 10.84 -10.75
CA GLU A 332 21.22 11.99 -9.89
C GLU A 332 19.89 11.87 -9.13
N THR A 333 18.85 11.28 -9.75
CA THR A 333 17.57 11.02 -9.10
C THR A 333 17.75 10.19 -7.83
N TRP A 334 18.52 9.13 -7.92
CA TRP A 334 18.74 8.22 -6.78
C TRP A 334 19.66 8.83 -5.73
N ASN A 335 20.62 9.66 -6.13
CA ASN A 335 21.45 10.41 -5.19
C ASN A 335 20.65 11.47 -4.43
N ASP A 336 19.71 12.15 -5.10
CA ASP A 336 18.83 13.14 -4.45
C ASP A 336 17.86 12.47 -3.47
N ILE A 337 17.30 11.32 -3.85
CA ILE A 337 16.47 10.50 -2.97
C ILE A 337 17.28 10.05 -1.75
N LEU A 338 18.47 9.49 -1.95
CA LEU A 338 19.35 9.06 -0.86
C LEU A 338 19.69 10.23 0.08
N ARG A 339 19.95 11.41 -0.47
CA ARG A 339 20.21 12.63 0.35
C ARG A 339 19.04 12.99 1.24
N ALA A 340 17.80 12.90 0.73
CA ALA A 340 16.60 13.13 1.52
C ALA A 340 16.45 12.07 2.62
N MET A 341 16.69 10.80 2.32
CA MET A 341 16.64 9.70 3.30
C MET A 341 17.71 9.86 4.39
N ILE A 342 18.92 10.27 4.03
CA ILE A 342 19.98 10.59 4.98
C ILE A 342 19.54 11.72 5.90
N SER A 343 18.91 12.79 5.38
CA SER A 343 18.43 13.90 6.19
C SER A 343 17.41 13.48 7.25
N VAL A 344 16.54 12.52 6.92
CA VAL A 344 15.59 11.94 7.90
C VAL A 344 16.33 11.15 8.97
N ARG A 345 17.27 10.29 8.58
CA ARG A 345 18.08 9.52 9.55
C ARG A 345 18.95 10.40 10.43
N ASP A 346 19.54 11.45 9.88
CA ASP A 346 20.40 12.36 10.65
C ASP A 346 19.58 13.18 11.66
N ALA A 347 18.34 13.56 11.31
CA ALA A 347 17.45 14.31 12.20
C ALA A 347 16.79 13.44 13.27
N HIS A 348 16.45 12.18 12.96
CA HIS A 348 15.57 11.35 13.79
C HIS A 348 16.11 9.94 14.03
N GLY A 349 17.33 9.66 13.63
CA GLY A 349 17.91 8.33 13.73
C GLY A 349 18.15 7.88 15.18
N TRP A 350 18.27 6.57 15.35
CA TRP A 350 18.49 5.92 16.63
C TRP A 350 19.62 4.89 16.54
N ARG A 351 20.08 4.42 17.70
CA ARG A 351 21.12 3.39 17.84
C ARG A 351 20.51 2.09 18.32
N GLU A 352 21.18 0.99 18.02
CA GLU A 352 20.71 -0.35 18.37
C GLU A 352 20.47 -0.54 19.88
N GLU A 353 21.19 0.17 20.72
CA GLU A 353 20.96 0.22 22.17
C GLU A 353 19.56 0.72 22.56
N HIS A 354 18.88 1.44 21.64
CA HIS A 354 17.49 1.88 21.79
C HIS A 354 16.45 0.82 21.37
N ALA A 355 16.87 -0.32 20.82
CA ALA A 355 15.97 -1.36 20.34
C ALA A 355 15.06 -1.95 21.45
N SER A 356 15.48 -1.83 22.73
CA SER A 356 14.63 -2.19 23.86
C SER A 356 13.38 -1.32 24.01
N ILE A 357 13.44 -0.07 23.52
CA ILE A 357 12.30 0.87 23.53
C ILE A 357 11.22 0.40 22.55
N GLU A 358 11.63 -0.12 21.38
CA GLU A 358 10.71 -0.66 20.38
C GLU A 358 9.87 -1.82 20.93
N ARG A 359 10.50 -2.75 21.66
CA ARG A 359 9.81 -3.88 22.30
C ARG A 359 8.88 -3.42 23.42
N ASN A 360 9.35 -2.53 24.27
CA ASN A 360 8.59 -2.03 25.42
C ASN A 360 7.44 -1.11 24.97
N GLY A 361 7.64 -0.27 23.97
CA GLY A 361 6.61 0.60 23.41
C GLY A 361 5.47 -0.18 22.75
N ALA A 362 5.78 -1.22 21.98
CA ALA A 362 4.79 -2.11 21.36
C ALA A 362 4.05 -2.96 22.41
N ILE A 363 4.75 -3.50 23.40
CA ILE A 363 4.19 -4.29 24.50
C ILE A 363 3.31 -3.44 25.41
N GLU A 364 3.68 -2.20 25.73
CA GLU A 364 2.85 -1.32 26.55
C GLU A 364 1.56 -0.90 25.86
N ILE A 365 1.58 -0.64 24.56
CA ILE A 365 0.36 -0.31 23.77
C ILE A 365 -0.57 -1.52 23.74
N SER A 366 -0.06 -2.70 23.47
CA SER A 366 -0.80 -3.98 23.48
C SER A 366 -1.37 -4.30 24.87
N ALA A 367 -0.58 -4.16 25.93
CA ALA A 367 -1.01 -4.43 27.29
C ALA A 367 -2.12 -3.48 27.78
N LYS A 368 -2.05 -2.19 27.46
CA LYS A 368 -3.09 -1.21 27.81
C LYS A 368 -4.39 -1.45 27.06
N ARG A 369 -4.35 -1.91 25.81
CA ARG A 369 -5.54 -2.26 25.03
C ARG A 369 -6.14 -3.60 25.42
N SER A 370 -5.33 -4.62 25.70
CA SER A 370 -5.83 -5.92 26.18
C SER A 370 -6.55 -5.82 27.52
N VAL A 371 -6.16 -4.89 28.39
CA VAL A 371 -6.87 -4.61 29.65
C VAL A 371 -8.21 -3.91 29.42
N ARG A 372 -8.35 -3.09 28.37
CA ARG A 372 -9.65 -2.50 28.01
C ARG A 372 -10.59 -3.47 27.27
N ALA A 373 -10.06 -4.40 26.49
CA ALA A 373 -10.86 -5.42 25.80
C ALA A 373 -11.37 -6.53 26.71
N ARG A 374 -10.78 -6.73 27.91
CA ARG A 374 -11.26 -7.67 28.92
C ARG A 374 -12.21 -7.02 29.91
N VAL A 375 -13.35 -6.52 29.43
CA VAL A 375 -14.53 -6.44 30.29
C VAL A 375 -15.01 -7.88 30.52
N PRO A 376 -14.93 -8.44 31.72
CA PRO A 376 -15.36 -9.80 31.95
C PRO A 376 -16.85 -9.91 31.61
N ARG A 377 -17.21 -10.68 30.58
CA ARG A 377 -18.56 -11.15 30.43
C ARG A 377 -18.90 -11.90 31.70
N LYS A 378 -19.84 -11.37 32.51
CA LYS A 378 -20.41 -12.08 33.65
C LYS A 378 -20.83 -13.47 33.16
N PRO A 379 -20.43 -14.54 33.86
CA PRO A 379 -20.89 -15.86 33.49
C PRO A 379 -22.42 -15.87 33.63
N ALA A 380 -23.12 -16.28 32.58
CA ALA A 380 -24.51 -16.54 32.62
C ALA A 380 -24.73 -17.60 33.70
N LYS A 381 -25.48 -17.25 34.75
CA LYS A 381 -25.87 -18.19 35.81
C LYS A 381 -26.63 -19.35 35.14
N ALA A 382 -26.02 -20.52 35.12
CA ALA A 382 -26.70 -21.77 34.88
C ALA A 382 -27.61 -22.03 36.10
N GLU A 383 -28.88 -21.71 36.00
CA GLU A 383 -29.89 -22.19 36.95
C GLU A 383 -30.12 -23.69 36.68
N ALA A 384 -29.47 -24.51 37.46
CA ALA A 384 -29.83 -25.90 37.62
C ALA A 384 -31.22 -26.00 38.33
N LYS A 385 -32.27 -26.32 37.58
CA LYS A 385 -33.51 -26.85 38.16
C LYS A 385 -33.52 -28.37 37.96
N ALA A 386 -33.06 -29.07 38.97
CA ALA A 386 -33.45 -30.46 39.21
C ALA A 386 -34.89 -30.48 39.71
N LYS A 387 -35.80 -31.22 39.06
CA LYS A 387 -36.88 -31.99 39.68
C LYS A 387 -37.60 -32.84 38.64
N ALA A 388 -37.47 -34.10 38.83
CA ALA A 388 -38.49 -35.13 39.16
C ALA A 388 -39.03 -35.90 37.97
N LYS A 389 -38.68 -37.19 38.03
CA LYS A 389 -39.32 -38.33 37.35
C LYS A 389 -40.82 -38.29 37.39
N ALA A 390 -41.45 -38.52 36.26
CA ALA A 390 -42.74 -39.26 36.23
C ALA A 390 -42.77 -40.12 34.96
N ILE A 391 -42.85 -41.39 35.20
CA ILE A 391 -43.02 -42.48 34.26
C ILE A 391 -44.46 -42.44 33.71
N ARG A 392 -44.67 -42.47 32.37
CA ARG A 392 -45.88 -43.02 31.79
C ARG A 392 -45.64 -43.61 30.40
N LYS A 393 -46.14 -44.83 30.25
CA LYS A 393 -46.04 -45.77 29.14
C LYS A 393 -46.78 -45.33 27.85
N PRO A 394 -46.53 -45.98 26.74
CA PRO A 394 -47.01 -45.64 25.41
C PRO A 394 -48.33 -46.29 25.05
N ALA A 395 -49.04 -45.70 24.09
CA ALA A 395 -50.10 -46.37 23.30
C ALA A 395 -50.37 -45.58 22.02
N PRO A 396 -51.06 -46.09 21.00
CA PRO A 396 -50.49 -46.78 19.88
C PRO A 396 -50.83 -46.12 18.51
N ARG A 397 -50.16 -46.67 17.47
CA ARG A 397 -50.35 -46.46 16.02
C ARG A 397 -51.82 -46.33 15.58
N LYS A 398 -52.15 -45.43 14.66
CA LYS A 398 -53.13 -45.62 13.59
C LYS A 398 -52.58 -45.17 12.26
N LEU A 399 -52.47 -46.14 11.32
CA LEU A 399 -52.35 -45.98 9.88
C LEU A 399 -53.68 -45.49 9.29
N ALA A 400 -53.64 -44.59 8.31
CA ALA A 400 -54.57 -44.49 7.18
C ALA A 400 -53.92 -43.51 6.18
N ALA A 401 -53.45 -43.97 5.09
CA ALA A 401 -54.04 -44.37 3.81
C ALA A 401 -54.22 -43.17 2.84
N ARG A 402 -53.34 -43.14 1.87
CA ARG A 402 -53.56 -42.92 0.43
C ARG A 402 -54.57 -41.84 -0.01
N ARG A 403 -54.10 -40.87 -0.78
CA ARG A 403 -54.74 -40.55 -2.07
C ARG A 403 -53.74 -39.92 -3.04
N GLN A 404 -53.58 -40.61 -4.19
CA GLN A 404 -52.98 -40.12 -5.42
C GLN A 404 -53.97 -39.17 -6.12
N ALA A 405 -53.44 -38.14 -6.76
CA ALA A 405 -54.06 -37.47 -7.91
C ALA A 405 -52.95 -36.76 -8.71
N LYS A 406 -52.52 -37.39 -9.73
CA LYS A 406 -52.67 -37.14 -11.17
C LYS A 406 -52.03 -35.83 -11.68
N SER A 407 -50.99 -36.05 -12.46
CA SER A 407 -50.29 -35.23 -13.44
C SER A 407 -51.22 -34.38 -14.33
N ALA A 408 -50.81 -33.17 -14.60
CA ALA A 408 -51.15 -32.47 -15.82
C ALA A 408 -49.95 -31.76 -16.38
N THR A 409 -49.43 -32.32 -17.46
CA THR A 409 -48.46 -31.77 -18.37
C THR A 409 -49.01 -30.54 -19.07
N ARG A 410 -48.30 -29.42 -19.02
CA ARG A 410 -48.51 -28.32 -19.95
C ARG A 410 -47.19 -28.00 -20.68
N LYS A 411 -47.26 -28.10 -22.02
CA LYS A 411 -46.21 -27.77 -23.00
C LYS A 411 -45.93 -26.25 -22.97
N PRO A 412 -44.68 -25.85 -23.29
CA PRO A 412 -44.33 -24.42 -23.34
C PRO A 412 -44.76 -23.79 -24.67
N ALA A 413 -45.26 -22.57 -24.56
CA ALA A 413 -45.59 -21.73 -25.68
C ALA A 413 -44.34 -21.10 -26.31
N ARG A 414 -44.30 -21.09 -27.65
CA ARG A 414 -43.28 -20.49 -28.51
C ARG A 414 -43.19 -18.97 -28.27
N GLY A 415 -42.04 -18.51 -27.74
CA GLY A 415 -41.69 -17.10 -27.70
C GLY A 415 -41.06 -16.61 -29.02
N LYS A 416 -41.50 -15.48 -29.48
CA LYS A 416 -41.13 -14.79 -30.71
C LYS A 416 -39.64 -14.39 -30.70
N LYS A 417 -38.93 -14.71 -31.78
CA LYS A 417 -37.57 -14.19 -32.07
C LYS A 417 -37.65 -12.70 -32.38
N ILE A 418 -36.99 -11.89 -31.54
CA ILE A 418 -36.70 -10.48 -31.85
C ILE A 418 -35.36 -10.46 -32.57
N ALA A 419 -35.39 -10.05 -33.84
CA ALA A 419 -34.19 -9.89 -34.66
C ALA A 419 -33.45 -8.61 -34.24
N VAL A 420 -32.27 -8.76 -33.66
CA VAL A 420 -31.35 -7.64 -33.44
C VAL A 420 -30.63 -7.31 -34.73
N ARG A 421 -30.91 -6.18 -35.29
CA ARG A 421 -30.28 -5.62 -36.49
C ARG A 421 -28.89 -5.14 -36.15
N VAL A 422 -27.87 -5.92 -36.49
CA VAL A 422 -26.47 -5.50 -36.41
C VAL A 422 -26.23 -4.42 -37.48
N ARG A 423 -25.93 -3.20 -37.05
CA ARG A 423 -25.47 -2.12 -37.94
C ARG A 423 -24.00 -2.36 -38.29
N LYS A 424 -23.70 -2.45 -39.55
CA LYS A 424 -22.33 -2.51 -40.10
C LYS A 424 -21.58 -1.22 -39.77
N PRO A 425 -20.26 -1.28 -39.50
CA PRO A 425 -19.47 -0.10 -39.24
C PRO A 425 -19.28 0.74 -40.53
N VAL A 426 -19.47 2.04 -40.39
CA VAL A 426 -19.23 3.04 -41.42
C VAL A 426 -17.72 3.19 -41.62
N LYS A 427 -17.24 2.92 -42.84
CA LYS A 427 -15.85 3.19 -43.23
C LYS A 427 -15.60 4.70 -43.29
N SER A 428 -14.76 5.20 -42.39
CA SER A 428 -14.27 6.58 -42.45
C SER A 428 -13.22 6.74 -43.58
N LYS A 429 -13.40 7.75 -44.42
CA LYS A 429 -12.45 8.11 -45.49
C LYS A 429 -11.17 8.69 -44.86
N PRO A 430 -9.99 8.41 -45.46
CA PRO A 430 -8.74 8.96 -44.97
C PRO A 430 -8.64 10.47 -45.20
N LYS A 431 -8.32 11.24 -44.17
CA LYS A 431 -8.00 12.67 -44.28
C LYS A 431 -6.65 12.86 -44.97
N LYS A 432 -6.65 13.68 -46.00
CA LYS A 432 -5.47 14.11 -46.77
C LYS A 432 -4.52 14.88 -45.85
N LYS A 433 -3.23 14.51 -45.85
CA LYS A 433 -2.12 15.24 -45.18
C LYS A 433 -1.93 16.61 -45.84
N PRO A 434 -1.68 17.70 -45.10
CA PRO A 434 -1.25 18.98 -45.69
C PRO A 434 0.18 18.88 -46.21
N ALA A 435 0.44 19.49 -47.34
CA ALA A 435 1.75 19.54 -48.00
C ALA A 435 2.72 20.41 -47.21
N ALA A 436 3.95 19.89 -47.02
CA ALA A 436 5.06 20.61 -46.43
C ALA A 436 5.54 21.76 -47.33
N LYS A 437 5.48 22.99 -46.85
CA LYS A 437 6.14 24.13 -47.45
C LYS A 437 7.64 24.07 -47.23
N LYS A 438 8.43 23.89 -48.29
CA LYS A 438 9.87 24.07 -48.29
C LYS A 438 10.20 25.56 -48.11
N SER A 439 10.84 25.95 -47.02
CA SER A 439 11.48 27.26 -46.91
C SER A 439 12.93 27.14 -47.38
N LYS A 440 13.30 27.95 -48.36
CA LYS A 440 14.66 28.12 -48.88
C LYS A 440 15.51 28.87 -47.86
N ALA A 441 16.56 28.23 -47.38
CA ALA A 441 17.63 28.90 -46.65
C ALA A 441 18.56 29.62 -47.64
N SER A 442 18.70 30.93 -47.50
CA SER A 442 19.71 31.73 -48.20
C SER A 442 21.01 31.74 -47.42
N ALA A 443 22.06 31.21 -48.03
CA ALA A 443 23.43 31.35 -47.55
C ALA A 443 23.91 32.79 -47.72
N LYS A 444 24.40 33.42 -46.68
CA LYS A 444 25.32 34.58 -46.77
C LYS A 444 26.59 34.28 -46.01
N SER A 445 27.64 34.09 -46.82
CA SER A 445 29.03 34.13 -46.40
C SER A 445 29.42 35.54 -45.96
N LYS A 446 30.18 35.66 -44.86
CA LYS A 446 31.09 36.79 -44.66
C LYS A 446 32.39 36.30 -44.04
N LYS A 447 33.44 36.65 -44.80
CA LYS A 447 34.86 36.49 -44.61
C LYS A 447 35.42 37.33 -43.46
N THR A 448 36.47 36.78 -42.85
CA THR A 448 37.77 37.36 -42.45
C THR A 448 37.84 38.47 -41.41
N GLY A 449 38.71 38.22 -40.44
CA GLY A 449 39.35 39.21 -39.59
C GLY A 449 40.37 38.62 -38.62
N LYS A 450 41.58 38.27 -39.14
CA LYS A 450 42.77 38.11 -38.30
C LYS A 450 43.17 39.46 -37.71
N ARG A 451 43.46 39.54 -36.42
CA ARG A 451 44.50 40.45 -35.90
C ARG A 451 45.14 39.89 -34.63
N LYS A 452 46.45 39.83 -34.70
CA LYS A 452 47.42 39.61 -33.61
C LYS A 452 47.35 40.73 -32.58
N ARG A 453 47.40 40.44 -31.33
CA ARG A 453 48.46 40.78 -30.36
C ARG A 453 48.20 40.05 -29.06
#